data_d7fbedbfb610a0912458b0d10a685919
#
_entry.id   d7fbedbfb610a0912458b0d10a685919
#
_cell.length_a   1.000
_cell.length_b   1.000
_cell.length_c   1.000
_cell.angle_alpha   90.00
_cell.angle_beta   90.00
_cell.angle_gamma   90.00
#
_symmetry.space_group_name_H-M   'P 1'
#
loop_
_entity.id
_entity.type
_entity.pdbx_description
1 polymer ?
#
loop_
_entity_poly.entity_id
_entity_poly.type
_entity_poly.pdbx_seq_one_letter_code
_entity_poly.pdbx_strand_id
1 'polypeptide(L)'
;MRRVIGILFGILFALALPAPAQAPAHTLFVKTGRLIFDTTAAPMDHGEIIITNGTITSLGTNLAQPAGSELVDLSTQTVMPSLLDAHTHIAAGALGASPSVGLAALYGSRDVAYALESGVSAMRVLGTDGFIDVALANAIEQGVIPGPHMIPAAHAISIPGGHADFLTLPPQFPLDDYYTPLQGFINSVADAEKAVHLQVKYGAKVIKIMASGGVLSPTDQFTSEQLTPAEMATIVQVAHGDHIKVAAHDENLQSILDALHAGIDSCEHCSDLNQEALDYMKAHHQVMDATIYVVDNVLANGARMHMSDYSLRKARELAAKHMASFQLALRSGVTMDAGSDQS
;
A
#
# COMPACT_ATOMS: atom_id res chain seq x y z
N MET A 1 0.19 -75.57 35.26
CA MET A 1 -0.44 -74.49 34.46
C MET A 1 0.63 -73.61 33.87
N ARG A 2 1.03 -73.87 32.63
CA ARG A 2 2.02 -73.05 31.88
C ARG A 2 1.24 -72.10 30.95
N ARG A 3 1.39 -70.81 31.11
CA ARG A 3 0.83 -69.78 30.18
C ARG A 3 1.87 -69.55 29.08
N VAL A 4 1.44 -69.79 27.84
CA VAL A 4 2.19 -69.44 26.62
C VAL A 4 1.75 -68.03 26.22
N ILE A 5 2.72 -67.11 26.20
CA ILE A 5 2.54 -65.74 25.66
C ILE A 5 3.00 -65.76 24.19
N GLY A 6 2.01 -65.60 23.30
CA GLY A 6 2.28 -65.43 21.89
C GLY A 6 2.59 -63.97 21.58
N ILE A 7 3.78 -63.69 21.04
CA ILE A 7 4.17 -62.38 20.53
C ILE A 7 3.78 -62.29 19.08
N LEU A 8 2.83 -61.42 18.76
CA LEU A 8 2.44 -61.12 17.37
C LEU A 8 3.41 -60.05 16.83
N PHE A 9 4.25 -60.40 15.90
CA PHE A 9 5.06 -59.44 15.09
C PHE A 9 4.19 -58.86 13.99
N GLY A 10 3.74 -57.64 14.13
CA GLY A 10 3.09 -56.86 13.06
C GLY A 10 4.16 -56.28 12.10
N ILE A 11 4.26 -56.77 10.89
CA ILE A 11 5.08 -56.16 9.84
C ILE A 11 4.31 -54.95 9.31
N LEU A 12 4.77 -53.75 9.62
CA LEU A 12 4.28 -52.50 9.02
C LEU A 12 4.93 -52.38 7.61
N PHE A 13 4.12 -52.63 6.57
CA PHE A 13 4.48 -52.25 5.20
C PHE A 13 4.29 -50.74 5.06
N ALA A 14 5.36 -49.96 5.12
CA ALA A 14 5.34 -48.57 4.71
C ALA A 14 5.18 -48.48 3.19
N LEU A 15 3.95 -48.22 2.73
CA LEU A 15 3.70 -47.83 1.35
C LEU A 15 4.36 -46.46 1.12
N ALA A 16 5.53 -46.44 0.47
CA ALA A 16 6.12 -45.23 -0.06
C ALA A 16 5.19 -44.69 -1.17
N LEU A 17 4.40 -43.66 -0.82
CA LEU A 17 3.68 -42.92 -1.85
C LEU A 17 4.70 -42.25 -2.78
N PRO A 18 4.54 -42.38 -4.12
CA PRO A 18 5.42 -41.68 -5.03
C PRO A 18 5.33 -40.18 -4.74
N ALA A 19 6.46 -39.51 -4.59
CA ALA A 19 6.50 -38.05 -4.52
C ALA A 19 5.80 -37.51 -5.78
N PRO A 20 4.95 -36.46 -5.64
CA PRO A 20 4.30 -35.85 -6.79
C PRO A 20 5.39 -35.45 -7.79
N ALA A 21 5.24 -35.88 -9.05
CA ALA A 21 6.14 -35.46 -10.11
C ALA A 21 6.11 -33.94 -10.19
N GLN A 22 7.27 -33.31 -10.04
CA GLN A 22 7.39 -31.85 -10.15
C GLN A 22 6.93 -31.46 -11.56
N ALA A 23 5.96 -30.54 -11.65
CA ALA A 23 5.53 -30.04 -12.96
C ALA A 23 6.74 -29.55 -13.77
N PRO A 24 6.77 -29.77 -15.08
CA PRO A 24 7.90 -29.32 -15.91
C PRO A 24 8.09 -27.82 -15.72
N ALA A 25 9.33 -27.38 -15.56
CA ALA A 25 9.66 -25.98 -15.37
C ALA A 25 9.18 -25.17 -16.58
N HIS A 26 8.31 -24.19 -16.35
CA HIS A 26 7.89 -23.26 -17.38
C HIS A 26 8.99 -22.21 -17.57
N THR A 27 9.56 -22.14 -18.77
CA THR A 27 10.65 -21.20 -19.08
C THR A 27 10.23 -20.29 -20.22
N LEU A 28 10.36 -18.97 -20.01
CA LEU A 28 10.21 -17.95 -21.03
C LEU A 28 11.59 -17.47 -21.47
N PHE A 29 11.74 -17.23 -22.77
CA PHE A 29 12.86 -16.53 -23.36
C PHE A 29 12.34 -15.23 -23.98
N VAL A 30 12.67 -14.08 -23.37
CA VAL A 30 12.18 -12.77 -23.78
C VAL A 30 13.25 -12.05 -24.55
N LYS A 31 12.94 -11.59 -25.77
CA LYS A 31 13.78 -10.70 -26.57
C LYS A 31 13.24 -9.28 -26.51
N THR A 32 14.10 -8.29 -26.32
CA THR A 32 13.70 -6.89 -26.24
C THR A 32 14.42 -6.05 -27.29
N GLY A 33 13.81 -4.95 -27.73
CA GLY A 33 14.52 -3.94 -28.53
C GLY A 33 15.49 -3.15 -27.64
N ARG A 34 15.04 -2.78 -26.44
CA ARG A 34 15.83 -2.09 -25.42
C ARG A 34 15.42 -2.60 -24.04
N LEU A 35 16.39 -2.85 -23.18
CA LEU A 35 16.16 -3.31 -21.81
C LEU A 35 16.73 -2.32 -20.81
N ILE A 36 15.86 -1.76 -19.96
CA ILE A 36 16.22 -0.97 -18.79
C ILE A 36 16.07 -1.92 -17.58
N PHE A 37 17.16 -2.36 -16.99
CA PHE A 37 17.12 -3.31 -15.87
C PHE A 37 17.66 -2.70 -14.56
N ASP A 38 18.38 -1.57 -14.68
CA ASP A 38 18.97 -0.83 -13.58
C ASP A 38 18.96 0.67 -13.96
N THR A 39 18.46 1.50 -13.03
CA THR A 39 18.37 2.96 -13.25
C THR A 39 19.74 3.65 -13.18
N THR A 40 20.76 2.97 -12.65
CA THR A 40 22.14 3.46 -12.56
C THR A 40 23.03 3.01 -13.70
N ALA A 41 22.58 2.01 -14.50
CA ALA A 41 23.29 1.49 -15.64
C ALA A 41 22.72 2.01 -16.96
N ALA A 42 23.55 2.04 -18.01
CA ALA A 42 23.07 2.33 -19.35
C ALA A 42 22.09 1.23 -19.81
N PRO A 43 20.97 1.59 -20.47
CA PRO A 43 20.06 0.61 -21.06
C PRO A 43 20.80 -0.30 -22.05
N MET A 44 20.39 -1.57 -22.08
CA MET A 44 20.95 -2.58 -22.96
C MET A 44 20.12 -2.68 -24.24
N ASP A 45 20.71 -2.41 -25.38
CA ASP A 45 20.07 -2.63 -26.68
C ASP A 45 20.06 -4.13 -27.01
N HIS A 46 18.92 -4.62 -27.54
CA HIS A 46 18.69 -6.03 -27.84
C HIS A 46 18.91 -6.95 -26.64
N GLY A 47 18.51 -6.50 -25.44
CA GLY A 47 18.58 -7.29 -24.23
C GLY A 47 17.70 -8.54 -24.30
N GLU A 48 18.12 -9.59 -23.63
CA GLU A 48 17.41 -10.86 -23.54
C GLU A 48 17.27 -11.27 -22.07
N ILE A 49 16.13 -11.89 -21.73
CA ILE A 49 15.81 -12.33 -20.37
C ILE A 49 15.36 -13.78 -20.42
N ILE A 50 15.89 -14.60 -19.50
CA ILE A 50 15.39 -15.95 -19.26
C ILE A 50 14.64 -15.94 -17.93
N ILE A 51 13.38 -16.36 -17.96
CA ILE A 51 12.51 -16.45 -16.78
C ILE A 51 12.13 -17.91 -16.60
N THR A 52 12.45 -18.50 -15.45
CA THR A 52 12.09 -19.88 -15.12
C THR A 52 11.20 -19.90 -13.89
N ASN A 53 10.00 -20.44 -14.00
CA ASN A 53 9.00 -20.48 -12.92
C ASN A 53 8.75 -19.12 -12.26
N GLY A 54 8.63 -18.07 -13.07
CA GLY A 54 8.37 -16.69 -12.60
C GLY A 54 9.61 -15.95 -12.07
N THR A 55 10.80 -16.57 -12.07
CA THR A 55 12.03 -15.93 -11.60
C THR A 55 12.97 -15.65 -12.78
N ILE A 56 13.52 -14.43 -12.85
CA ILE A 56 14.57 -14.08 -13.81
C ILE A 56 15.83 -14.84 -13.42
N THR A 57 16.26 -15.77 -14.30
CA THR A 57 17.44 -16.61 -14.08
C THR A 57 18.66 -16.15 -14.86
N SER A 58 18.44 -15.40 -15.94
CA SER A 58 19.54 -14.78 -16.72
C SER A 58 19.07 -13.50 -17.39
N LEU A 59 19.98 -12.56 -17.54
CA LEU A 59 19.77 -11.28 -18.20
C LEU A 59 21.07 -10.91 -18.95
N GLY A 60 20.97 -10.50 -20.21
CA GLY A 60 22.15 -10.16 -21.00
C GLY A 60 21.84 -9.95 -22.48
N THR A 61 22.86 -10.08 -23.33
CA THR A 61 22.74 -10.09 -24.78
C THR A 61 23.31 -11.41 -25.32
N ASN A 62 22.77 -11.91 -26.42
CA ASN A 62 23.22 -13.19 -27.07
C ASN A 62 23.14 -14.37 -26.11
N LEU A 63 22.09 -14.45 -25.29
CA LEU A 63 21.86 -15.63 -24.46
C LEU A 63 21.41 -16.81 -25.32
N ALA A 64 21.86 -18.02 -24.95
CA ALA A 64 21.37 -19.23 -25.61
C ALA A 64 19.90 -19.46 -25.18
N GLN A 65 18.99 -19.53 -26.15
CA GLN A 65 17.58 -19.85 -25.86
C GLN A 65 17.50 -21.28 -25.27
N PRO A 66 16.92 -21.44 -24.06
CA PRO A 66 16.76 -22.77 -23.46
C PRO A 66 15.87 -23.69 -24.32
N ALA A 67 16.23 -24.93 -24.44
CA ALA A 67 15.41 -25.90 -25.18
C ALA A 67 14.02 -26.05 -24.54
N GLY A 68 12.97 -25.93 -25.35
CA GLY A 68 11.58 -26.00 -24.87
C GLY A 68 11.06 -24.73 -24.20
N SER A 69 11.83 -23.64 -24.18
CA SER A 69 11.32 -22.33 -23.68
C SER A 69 10.32 -21.74 -24.67
N GLU A 70 9.34 -21.03 -24.12
CA GLU A 70 8.42 -20.15 -24.86
C GLU A 70 9.13 -18.86 -25.25
N LEU A 71 9.05 -18.46 -26.53
CA LEU A 71 9.61 -17.20 -27.00
C LEU A 71 8.58 -16.07 -26.83
N VAL A 72 8.97 -15.00 -26.11
CA VAL A 72 8.25 -13.73 -26.03
C VAL A 72 9.07 -12.70 -26.81
N ASP A 73 8.61 -12.36 -28.01
CA ASP A 73 9.31 -11.40 -28.87
C ASP A 73 8.81 -9.97 -28.69
N LEU A 74 9.59 -9.18 -27.95
CA LEU A 74 9.44 -7.75 -27.73
C LEU A 74 10.58 -6.95 -28.37
N SER A 75 11.15 -7.46 -29.47
CA SER A 75 12.34 -6.88 -30.12
C SER A 75 12.14 -5.45 -30.65
N THR A 76 10.91 -4.97 -30.73
CA THR A 76 10.58 -3.58 -31.10
C THR A 76 10.18 -2.71 -29.90
N GLN A 77 10.20 -3.29 -28.69
CA GLN A 77 9.73 -2.61 -27.47
C GLN A 77 10.90 -2.31 -26.53
N THR A 78 10.66 -1.29 -25.68
CA THR A 78 11.48 -1.08 -24.47
C THR A 78 10.86 -1.83 -23.32
N VAL A 79 11.63 -2.70 -22.67
CA VAL A 79 11.24 -3.44 -21.47
C VAL A 79 11.95 -2.82 -20.27
N MET A 80 11.23 -2.64 -19.19
CA MET A 80 11.73 -2.08 -17.93
C MET A 80 11.06 -2.78 -16.74
N PRO A 81 11.60 -2.66 -15.51
CA PRO A 81 10.88 -3.08 -14.32
C PRO A 81 9.51 -2.42 -14.25
N SER A 82 8.53 -3.12 -13.73
CA SER A 82 7.19 -2.60 -13.54
C SER A 82 7.18 -1.43 -12.55
N LEU A 83 6.14 -0.62 -12.62
CA LEU A 83 5.90 0.44 -11.66
C LEU A 83 5.36 -0.15 -10.33
N LEU A 84 5.70 0.52 -9.23
CA LEU A 84 5.15 0.26 -7.91
C LEU A 84 4.44 1.53 -7.47
N ASP A 85 3.21 1.41 -6.96
CA ASP A 85 2.47 2.55 -6.39
C ASP A 85 2.44 2.40 -4.87
N ALA A 86 3.22 3.24 -4.18
CA ALA A 86 3.41 3.13 -2.74
C ALA A 86 2.30 3.82 -1.92
N HIS A 87 1.42 4.59 -2.57
CA HIS A 87 0.27 5.22 -1.93
C HIS A 87 -0.90 5.31 -2.93
N THR A 88 -1.89 4.48 -2.73
CA THR A 88 -3.11 4.51 -3.54
C THR A 88 -4.33 4.17 -2.69
N HIS A 89 -5.49 4.49 -3.24
CA HIS A 89 -6.79 4.09 -2.73
C HIS A 89 -7.55 3.34 -3.82
N ILE A 90 -8.32 2.33 -3.46
CA ILE A 90 -9.14 1.56 -4.40
C ILE A 90 -10.59 1.56 -3.95
N ALA A 91 -11.48 1.29 -4.87
CA ALA A 91 -12.92 1.23 -4.59
C ALA A 91 -13.54 2.58 -4.11
N ALA A 92 -12.78 3.67 -4.16
CA ALA A 92 -13.27 5.01 -3.82
C ALA A 92 -14.14 5.63 -4.93
N GLY A 93 -14.47 4.90 -5.97
CA GLY A 93 -15.13 5.35 -7.20
C GLY A 93 -16.52 5.95 -7.07
N ALA A 94 -16.88 6.38 -5.87
CA ALA A 94 -18.06 7.17 -5.60
C ALA A 94 -17.86 8.03 -4.34
N LEU A 95 -16.93 8.97 -4.38
CA LEU A 95 -16.93 10.07 -3.42
C LEU A 95 -18.30 10.75 -3.48
N GLY A 96 -19.16 10.48 -2.50
CA GLY A 96 -20.49 11.08 -2.37
C GLY A 96 -21.70 10.16 -2.44
N ALA A 97 -21.56 8.91 -2.87
CA ALA A 97 -22.60 7.89 -2.67
C ALA A 97 -21.92 6.69 -2.03
N SER A 98 -22.23 6.38 -0.79
CA SER A 98 -21.71 5.18 -0.13
C SER A 98 -22.23 3.95 -0.88
N PRO A 99 -21.50 3.35 -1.83
CA PRO A 99 -21.93 2.14 -2.48
C PRO A 99 -21.96 1.05 -1.42
N SER A 100 -22.84 0.03 -1.58
CA SER A 100 -22.71 -1.14 -0.72
C SER A 100 -21.29 -1.71 -0.83
N VAL A 101 -20.76 -2.30 0.24
CA VAL A 101 -19.42 -2.92 0.26
C VAL A 101 -19.21 -3.86 -0.94
N GLY A 102 -20.28 -4.61 -1.33
CA GLY A 102 -20.23 -5.48 -2.51
C GLY A 102 -20.02 -4.72 -3.83
N LEU A 103 -20.70 -3.57 -4.03
CA LEU A 103 -20.52 -2.77 -5.24
C LEU A 103 -19.14 -2.10 -5.25
N ALA A 104 -18.68 -1.59 -4.11
CA ALA A 104 -17.34 -1.01 -3.98
C ALA A 104 -16.24 -2.04 -4.28
N ALA A 105 -16.39 -3.30 -3.82
CA ALA A 105 -15.48 -4.38 -4.16
C ALA A 105 -15.43 -4.70 -5.66
N LEU A 106 -16.57 -4.59 -6.36
CA LEU A 106 -16.62 -4.76 -7.83
C LEU A 106 -15.89 -3.60 -8.57
N TYR A 107 -16.04 -2.36 -8.08
CA TYR A 107 -15.24 -1.25 -8.61
C TYR A 107 -13.76 -1.47 -8.35
N GLY A 108 -13.40 -1.84 -7.12
CA GLY A 108 -12.01 -2.16 -6.77
C GLY A 108 -11.41 -3.28 -7.63
N SER A 109 -12.18 -4.31 -7.95
CA SER A 109 -11.76 -5.38 -8.88
C SER A 109 -11.41 -4.86 -10.27
N ARG A 110 -12.19 -3.90 -10.80
CA ARG A 110 -11.88 -3.22 -12.05
C ARG A 110 -10.61 -2.36 -11.93
N ASP A 111 -10.51 -1.61 -10.84
CA ASP A 111 -9.42 -0.65 -10.62
C ASP A 111 -8.06 -1.37 -10.51
N VAL A 112 -7.99 -2.50 -9.79
CA VAL A 112 -6.75 -3.30 -9.71
C VAL A 112 -6.38 -3.95 -11.05
N ALA A 113 -7.35 -4.34 -11.86
CA ALA A 113 -7.09 -4.84 -13.21
C ALA A 113 -6.49 -3.74 -14.10
N TYR A 114 -7.04 -2.52 -14.06
CA TYR A 114 -6.50 -1.38 -14.81
C TYR A 114 -5.10 -0.98 -14.33
N ALA A 115 -4.82 -1.02 -13.02
CA ALA A 115 -3.49 -0.77 -12.50
C ALA A 115 -2.46 -1.76 -13.09
N LEU A 116 -2.79 -3.05 -13.09
CA LEU A 116 -1.92 -4.08 -13.69
C LEU A 116 -1.73 -3.86 -15.20
N GLU A 117 -2.79 -3.58 -15.95
CA GLU A 117 -2.74 -3.28 -17.40
C GLU A 117 -1.92 -2.01 -17.70
N SER A 118 -1.88 -1.07 -16.76
CA SER A 118 -1.07 0.15 -16.85
C SER A 118 0.40 -0.05 -16.48
N GLY A 119 0.80 -1.29 -16.12
CA GLY A 119 2.18 -1.63 -15.77
C GLY A 119 2.53 -1.50 -14.29
N VAL A 120 1.55 -1.30 -13.42
CA VAL A 120 1.74 -1.33 -11.95
C VAL A 120 1.63 -2.77 -11.48
N SER A 121 2.72 -3.36 -10.95
CA SER A 121 2.74 -4.75 -10.50
C SER A 121 2.65 -4.92 -8.98
N ALA A 122 2.81 -3.85 -8.22
CA ALA A 122 2.56 -3.84 -6.78
C ALA A 122 1.99 -2.49 -6.35
N MET A 123 1.11 -2.51 -5.33
CA MET A 123 0.51 -1.30 -4.78
C MET A 123 0.33 -1.42 -3.26
N ARG A 124 0.56 -0.31 -2.57
CA ARG A 124 0.25 -0.16 -1.15
C ARG A 124 -1.05 0.64 -1.03
N VAL A 125 -2.10 -0.02 -0.57
CA VAL A 125 -3.43 0.60 -0.42
C VAL A 125 -3.57 1.13 1.00
N LEU A 126 -3.61 2.45 1.15
CA LEU A 126 -3.53 3.12 2.43
C LEU A 126 -4.91 3.54 2.99
N GLY A 127 -5.83 2.59 2.94
CA GLY A 127 -7.13 2.67 3.59
C GLY A 127 -8.29 2.44 2.63
N THR A 128 -9.21 1.61 3.08
CA THR A 128 -10.53 1.38 2.46
C THR A 128 -11.55 1.08 3.53
N ASP A 129 -12.82 1.35 3.25
CA ASP A 129 -13.91 0.89 4.10
C ASP A 129 -14.19 -0.60 3.91
N GLY A 130 -14.69 -1.26 4.96
CA GLY A 130 -15.23 -2.62 4.87
C GLY A 130 -14.20 -3.69 4.49
N PHE A 131 -12.91 -3.46 4.70
CA PHE A 131 -11.81 -4.40 4.39
C PHE A 131 -11.76 -4.83 2.91
N ILE A 132 -12.18 -3.95 2.00
CA ILE A 132 -12.24 -4.24 0.56
C ILE A 132 -10.85 -4.51 -0.01
N ASP A 133 -9.85 -3.73 0.39
CA ASP A 133 -8.46 -3.91 -0.01
C ASP A 133 -7.91 -5.28 0.38
N VAL A 134 -8.20 -5.74 1.58
CA VAL A 134 -7.83 -7.08 2.07
C VAL A 134 -8.53 -8.18 1.25
N ALA A 135 -9.82 -7.98 0.96
CA ALA A 135 -10.59 -8.94 0.16
C ALA A 135 -10.03 -9.05 -1.28
N LEU A 136 -9.67 -7.92 -1.89
CA LEU A 136 -9.09 -7.89 -3.24
C LEU A 136 -7.67 -8.48 -3.24
N ALA A 137 -6.83 -8.17 -2.25
CA ALA A 137 -5.51 -8.77 -2.10
C ALA A 137 -5.60 -10.31 -2.04
N ASN A 138 -6.49 -10.83 -1.21
CA ASN A 138 -6.72 -12.28 -1.10
C ASN A 138 -7.26 -12.89 -2.40
N ALA A 139 -8.16 -12.19 -3.11
CA ALA A 139 -8.72 -12.67 -4.38
C ALA A 139 -7.65 -12.74 -5.48
N ILE A 140 -6.73 -11.77 -5.52
CA ILE A 140 -5.58 -11.76 -6.44
C ILE A 140 -4.61 -12.91 -6.10
N GLU A 141 -4.23 -13.08 -4.84
CA GLU A 141 -3.34 -14.17 -4.39
C GLU A 141 -3.91 -15.55 -4.71
N GLN A 142 -5.24 -15.71 -4.63
CA GLN A 142 -5.93 -16.95 -4.97
C GLN A 142 -6.18 -17.12 -6.47
N GLY A 143 -5.82 -16.14 -7.29
CA GLY A 143 -6.05 -16.18 -8.75
C GLY A 143 -7.51 -16.05 -9.16
N VAL A 144 -8.38 -15.53 -8.29
CA VAL A 144 -9.81 -15.30 -8.58
C VAL A 144 -10.00 -14.12 -9.53
N ILE A 145 -9.18 -13.08 -9.36
CA ILE A 145 -9.16 -11.89 -10.22
C ILE A 145 -7.70 -11.54 -10.58
N PRO A 146 -7.45 -10.91 -11.74
CA PRO A 146 -6.15 -10.33 -12.06
C PRO A 146 -5.93 -9.04 -11.25
N GLY A 147 -4.69 -8.77 -10.89
CA GLY A 147 -4.29 -7.53 -10.22
C GLY A 147 -2.82 -7.54 -9.80
N PRO A 148 -2.29 -6.40 -9.35
CA PRO A 148 -0.95 -6.28 -8.80
C PRO A 148 -0.84 -6.95 -7.43
N HIS A 149 0.37 -7.21 -6.96
CA HIS A 149 0.58 -7.58 -5.56
C HIS A 149 0.14 -6.42 -4.66
N MET A 150 -0.71 -6.69 -3.66
CA MET A 150 -1.27 -5.65 -2.81
C MET A 150 -0.75 -5.73 -1.37
N ILE A 151 -0.49 -4.56 -0.78
CA ILE A 151 -0.16 -4.38 0.64
C ILE A 151 -1.32 -3.56 1.25
N PRO A 152 -2.37 -4.21 1.79
CA PRO A 152 -3.56 -3.54 2.29
C PRO A 152 -3.37 -2.97 3.70
N ALA A 153 -3.95 -1.79 3.96
CA ALA A 153 -3.99 -1.18 5.30
C ALA A 153 -5.29 -1.47 6.06
N ALA A 154 -6.31 -1.98 5.40
CA ALA A 154 -7.66 -2.06 5.92
C ALA A 154 -8.23 -0.64 6.22
N HIS A 155 -8.84 -0.39 7.40
CA HIS A 155 -9.27 0.95 7.75
C HIS A 155 -8.09 1.81 8.21
N ALA A 156 -8.02 3.05 7.72
CA ALA A 156 -7.11 4.05 8.27
C ALA A 156 -7.51 4.43 9.71
N ILE A 157 -6.53 4.59 10.59
CA ILE A 157 -6.77 4.99 11.98
C ILE A 157 -6.82 6.51 12.07
N SER A 158 -7.94 7.05 12.55
CA SER A 158 -8.26 8.47 12.64
C SER A 158 -9.10 8.76 13.88
N ILE A 159 -9.45 10.02 14.06
CA ILE A 159 -10.41 10.47 15.07
C ILE A 159 -11.76 10.77 14.43
N PRO A 160 -12.88 10.74 15.18
CA PRO A 160 -14.15 11.28 14.70
C PRO A 160 -14.01 12.74 14.27
N GLY A 161 -14.50 13.07 13.07
CA GLY A 161 -14.32 14.39 12.45
C GLY A 161 -12.91 14.64 11.88
N GLY A 162 -12.03 13.65 11.90
CA GLY A 162 -10.68 13.71 11.33
C GLY A 162 -10.63 13.40 9.83
N HIS A 163 -9.38 13.29 9.30
CA HIS A 163 -9.16 13.21 7.84
C HIS A 163 -9.76 11.96 7.17
N ALA A 164 -9.86 10.83 7.88
CA ALA A 164 -10.51 9.64 7.35
C ALA A 164 -12.02 9.57 7.65
N ASP A 165 -12.62 10.61 8.24
CA ASP A 165 -14.05 10.64 8.51
C ASP A 165 -14.81 11.41 7.42
N PHE A 166 -15.36 10.64 6.48
CA PHE A 166 -16.22 11.16 5.41
C PHE A 166 -17.71 11.06 5.70
N LEU A 167 -18.08 10.67 6.94
CA LEU A 167 -19.47 10.54 7.34
C LEU A 167 -20.13 11.90 7.49
N THR A 168 -21.21 12.13 6.76
CA THR A 168 -21.97 13.40 6.78
C THR A 168 -23.37 13.25 7.35
N LEU A 169 -23.63 12.18 8.13
CA LEU A 169 -24.93 11.96 8.73
C LEU A 169 -25.23 13.00 9.82
N PRO A 170 -26.49 13.44 9.95
CA PRO A 170 -26.89 14.34 11.03
C PRO A 170 -26.68 13.70 12.42
N PRO A 171 -26.34 14.50 13.45
CA PRO A 171 -25.96 13.99 14.78
C PRO A 171 -27.04 13.24 15.55
N GLN A 172 -28.31 13.28 15.11
CA GLN A 172 -29.41 12.51 15.71
C GLN A 172 -29.41 11.02 15.31
N PHE A 173 -28.58 10.61 14.33
CA PHE A 173 -28.42 9.20 14.02
C PHE A 173 -27.47 8.54 15.03
N PRO A 174 -27.77 7.32 15.50
CA PRO A 174 -26.87 6.61 16.40
C PRO A 174 -25.58 6.23 15.63
N LEU A 175 -24.45 6.77 16.06
CA LEU A 175 -23.15 6.58 15.41
C LEU A 175 -22.20 5.72 16.25
N ASP A 176 -22.66 5.19 17.38
CA ASP A 176 -21.84 4.42 18.33
C ASP A 176 -21.24 3.16 17.69
N ASP A 177 -21.94 2.54 16.74
CA ASP A 177 -21.44 1.37 15.99
C ASP A 177 -20.49 1.76 14.85
N TYR A 178 -20.46 3.04 14.47
CA TYR A 178 -19.58 3.54 13.41
C TYR A 178 -18.25 4.02 13.98
N TYR A 179 -18.27 4.86 15.02
CA TYR A 179 -17.04 5.40 15.62
C TYR A 179 -16.39 4.40 16.58
N THR A 180 -15.83 3.33 16.02
CA THR A 180 -15.20 2.26 16.78
C THR A 180 -13.78 1.96 16.29
N PRO A 181 -12.91 1.37 17.13
CA PRO A 181 -11.58 0.93 16.70
C PRO A 181 -11.60 -0.09 15.54
N LEU A 182 -12.71 -0.83 15.35
CA LEU A 182 -12.87 -1.72 14.20
C LEU A 182 -12.96 -0.94 12.90
N GLN A 183 -13.63 0.20 12.91
CA GLN A 183 -13.76 1.10 11.76
C GLN A 183 -12.60 2.10 11.65
N GLY A 184 -11.56 1.95 12.49
CA GLY A 184 -10.39 2.83 12.51
C GLY A 184 -10.53 4.07 13.38
N PHE A 185 -11.66 4.29 14.07
CA PHE A 185 -11.83 5.50 14.89
C PHE A 185 -11.38 5.29 16.34
N ILE A 186 -10.54 6.20 16.82
CA ILE A 186 -9.97 6.17 18.17
C ILE A 186 -10.15 7.51 18.89
N ASN A 187 -10.19 7.47 20.22
CA ASN A 187 -10.24 8.61 21.12
C ASN A 187 -9.37 8.42 22.38
N SER A 188 -8.53 7.40 22.39
CA SER A 188 -7.65 7.10 23.52
C SER A 188 -6.51 6.16 23.11
N VAL A 189 -5.46 6.12 23.93
CA VAL A 189 -4.36 5.16 23.78
C VAL A 189 -4.86 3.69 23.78
N ALA A 190 -5.88 3.38 24.58
CA ALA A 190 -6.45 2.03 24.61
C ALA A 190 -7.21 1.69 23.33
N ASP A 191 -7.89 2.67 22.71
CA ASP A 191 -8.49 2.48 21.40
C ASP A 191 -7.44 2.35 20.30
N ALA A 192 -6.33 3.08 20.39
CA ALA A 192 -5.20 3.00 19.46
C ALA A 192 -4.62 1.57 19.41
N GLU A 193 -4.30 0.99 20.56
CA GLU A 193 -3.84 -0.41 20.68
C GLU A 193 -4.87 -1.37 20.08
N LYS A 194 -6.14 -1.21 20.46
CA LYS A 194 -7.24 -2.07 19.98
C LYS A 194 -7.44 -1.95 18.47
N ALA A 195 -7.35 -0.74 17.90
CA ALA A 195 -7.49 -0.52 16.47
C ALA A 195 -6.42 -1.27 15.68
N VAL A 196 -5.14 -1.17 16.06
CA VAL A 196 -4.05 -1.90 15.40
C VAL A 196 -4.32 -3.40 15.40
N HIS A 197 -4.61 -3.99 16.57
CA HIS A 197 -4.91 -5.43 16.67
C HIS A 197 -6.10 -5.85 15.78
N LEU A 198 -7.12 -5.00 15.64
CA LEU A 198 -8.28 -5.30 14.80
C LEU A 198 -7.92 -5.23 13.31
N GLN A 199 -7.20 -4.21 12.85
CA GLN A 199 -6.79 -4.13 11.46
C GLN A 199 -5.88 -5.32 11.09
N VAL A 200 -4.89 -5.63 11.93
CA VAL A 200 -3.98 -6.79 11.73
C VAL A 200 -4.75 -8.11 11.73
N LYS A 201 -5.66 -8.32 12.68
CA LYS A 201 -6.52 -9.51 12.75
C LYS A 201 -7.29 -9.74 11.45
N TYR A 202 -7.77 -8.69 10.82
CA TYR A 202 -8.57 -8.78 9.60
C TYR A 202 -7.74 -8.71 8.31
N GLY A 203 -6.42 -8.63 8.41
CA GLY A 203 -5.51 -8.86 7.29
C GLY A 203 -4.71 -7.67 6.80
N ALA A 204 -4.70 -6.56 7.53
CA ALA A 204 -3.81 -5.44 7.22
C ALA A 204 -2.34 -5.91 7.21
N LYS A 205 -1.57 -5.41 6.23
CA LYS A 205 -0.14 -5.62 6.05
C LYS A 205 0.68 -4.34 6.25
N VAL A 206 0.02 -3.24 6.42
CA VAL A 206 0.53 -1.94 6.84
C VAL A 206 -0.54 -1.28 7.70
N ILE A 207 -0.16 -0.45 8.65
CA ILE A 207 -1.10 0.41 9.38
C ILE A 207 -1.02 1.80 8.80
N LYS A 208 -2.18 2.37 8.45
CA LYS A 208 -2.31 3.79 8.05
C LYS A 208 -2.88 4.59 9.20
N ILE A 209 -2.25 5.72 9.51
CA ILE A 209 -2.76 6.70 10.49
C ILE A 209 -2.95 8.07 9.84
N MET A 210 -3.85 8.87 10.41
CA MET A 210 -4.06 10.27 10.07
C MET A 210 -3.50 11.14 11.20
N ALA A 211 -2.22 11.53 11.10
CA ALA A 211 -1.57 12.33 12.14
C ALA A 211 -2.07 13.77 12.12
N SER A 212 -2.37 14.30 10.92
CA SER A 212 -2.98 15.61 10.74
C SER A 212 -4.33 15.54 10.01
N GLY A 213 -5.03 16.67 9.96
CA GLY A 213 -6.09 16.89 8.99
C GLY A 213 -5.55 16.99 7.58
N GLY A 214 -6.43 17.05 6.56
CA GLY A 214 -6.00 17.03 5.17
C GLY A 214 -6.92 17.78 4.20
N VAL A 215 -6.59 17.74 2.92
CA VAL A 215 -7.26 18.50 1.87
C VAL A 215 -8.67 17.99 1.57
N LEU A 216 -8.85 16.67 1.48
CA LEU A 216 -10.09 16.10 0.92
C LEU A 216 -11.23 15.98 1.93
N SER A 217 -10.94 15.90 3.21
CA SER A 217 -11.92 15.77 4.28
C SER A 217 -12.84 17.00 4.39
N PRO A 218 -14.13 16.79 4.71
CA PRO A 218 -15.12 17.87 4.69
C PRO A 218 -15.11 18.78 5.93
N THR A 219 -14.53 18.34 7.06
CA THR A 219 -14.74 18.97 8.37
C THR A 219 -13.48 19.50 9.03
N ASP A 220 -12.31 18.98 8.70
CA ASP A 220 -11.02 19.33 9.30
C ASP A 220 -10.19 20.35 8.52
N GLN A 221 -9.07 20.73 9.10
CA GLN A 221 -8.05 21.60 8.48
C GLN A 221 -6.74 20.83 8.38
N PHE A 222 -6.03 20.98 7.27
CA PHE A 222 -4.70 20.35 7.10
C PHE A 222 -3.65 20.84 8.12
N THR A 223 -3.92 21.96 8.79
CA THR A 223 -3.06 22.49 9.87
C THR A 223 -3.38 21.92 11.26
N SER A 224 -4.39 21.05 11.38
CA SER A 224 -4.80 20.48 12.67
C SER A 224 -4.05 19.20 12.96
N GLU A 225 -3.46 19.11 14.15
CA GLU A 225 -2.99 17.83 14.72
C GLU A 225 -4.21 16.98 15.10
N GLN A 226 -4.22 15.69 14.81
CA GLN A 226 -5.36 14.81 15.07
C GLN A 226 -5.05 13.73 16.08
N LEU A 227 -3.98 13.00 15.88
CA LEU A 227 -3.53 12.00 16.85
C LEU A 227 -2.52 12.64 17.82
N THR A 228 -2.66 12.32 19.10
CA THR A 228 -1.67 12.72 20.08
C THR A 228 -0.36 11.95 19.92
N PRO A 229 0.79 12.49 20.36
CA PRO A 229 2.06 11.75 20.34
C PRO A 229 1.99 10.39 21.06
N ALA A 230 1.19 10.28 22.15
CA ALA A 230 1.02 9.06 22.90
C ALA A 230 0.22 7.99 22.12
N GLU A 231 -0.81 8.39 21.38
CA GLU A 231 -1.58 7.50 20.50
C GLU A 231 -0.72 7.00 19.35
N MET A 232 0.01 7.90 18.66
CA MET A 232 0.93 7.54 17.58
C MET A 232 2.03 6.58 18.06
N ALA A 233 2.67 6.86 19.19
CA ALA A 233 3.69 6.00 19.77
C ALA A 233 3.13 4.61 20.12
N THR A 234 1.91 4.52 20.62
CA THR A 234 1.24 3.25 20.91
C THR A 234 0.95 2.47 19.63
N ILE A 235 0.41 3.14 18.60
CA ILE A 235 0.16 2.49 17.30
C ILE A 235 1.44 1.90 16.73
N VAL A 236 2.52 2.69 16.70
CA VAL A 236 3.81 2.24 16.18
C VAL A 236 4.37 1.07 17.00
N GLN A 237 4.35 1.18 18.33
CA GLN A 237 4.83 0.11 19.20
C GLN A 237 4.09 -1.22 18.97
N VAL A 238 2.77 -1.18 18.86
CA VAL A 238 1.94 -2.38 18.65
C VAL A 238 2.14 -2.96 17.26
N ALA A 239 2.11 -2.12 16.22
CA ALA A 239 2.32 -2.54 14.84
C ALA A 239 3.71 -3.17 14.63
N HIS A 240 4.75 -2.53 15.16
CA HIS A 240 6.12 -3.06 15.09
C HIS A 240 6.29 -4.35 15.90
N GLY A 241 5.53 -4.53 16.98
CA GLY A 241 5.47 -5.80 17.73
C GLY A 241 4.98 -6.96 16.86
N ASP A 242 4.10 -6.69 15.92
CA ASP A 242 3.57 -7.62 14.92
C ASP A 242 4.38 -7.61 13.60
N HIS A 243 5.53 -6.92 13.54
CA HIS A 243 6.37 -6.74 12.35
C HIS A 243 5.65 -6.03 11.18
N ILE A 244 4.69 -5.17 11.50
CA ILE A 244 3.91 -4.39 10.52
C ILE A 244 4.35 -2.93 10.57
N LYS A 245 4.55 -2.34 9.40
CA LYS A 245 4.97 -0.95 9.22
C LYS A 245 3.81 0.02 9.39
N VAL A 246 4.14 1.27 9.73
CA VAL A 246 3.17 2.35 9.91
C VAL A 246 3.43 3.48 8.92
N ALA A 247 2.39 3.85 8.16
CA ALA A 247 2.36 4.98 7.24
C ALA A 247 1.48 6.09 7.82
N ALA A 248 1.97 7.32 7.87
CA ALA A 248 1.25 8.46 8.43
C ALA A 248 0.91 9.51 7.36
N HIS A 249 -0.39 9.80 7.16
CA HIS A 249 -0.81 11.02 6.47
C HIS A 249 -0.43 12.23 7.30
N ASP A 250 0.26 13.19 6.69
CA ASP A 250 0.70 14.37 7.43
C ASP A 250 0.94 15.59 6.54
N GLU A 251 0.31 16.71 6.88
CA GLU A 251 0.33 17.93 6.09
C GLU A 251 0.80 19.18 6.88
N ASN A 252 1.15 19.04 8.17
CA ASN A 252 1.69 20.17 8.95
C ASN A 252 2.95 19.78 9.73
N LEU A 253 3.85 20.75 9.95
CA LEU A 253 5.17 20.50 10.51
C LEU A 253 5.15 19.85 11.90
N GLN A 254 4.26 20.30 12.80
CA GLN A 254 4.27 19.79 14.17
C GLN A 254 3.86 18.31 14.21
N SER A 255 2.76 17.95 13.53
CA SER A 255 2.34 16.55 13.46
C SER A 255 3.33 15.68 12.71
N ILE A 256 4.00 16.20 11.66
CA ILE A 256 5.12 15.50 11.01
C ILE A 256 6.22 15.15 12.02
N LEU A 257 6.68 16.12 12.82
CA LEU A 257 7.72 15.88 13.82
C LEU A 257 7.25 14.87 14.87
N ASP A 258 6.03 14.98 15.35
CA ASP A 258 5.47 14.06 16.35
C ASP A 258 5.33 12.64 15.80
N ALA A 259 4.88 12.48 14.56
CA ALA A 259 4.79 11.18 13.90
C ALA A 259 6.18 10.55 13.65
N LEU A 260 7.15 11.34 13.19
CA LEU A 260 8.53 10.89 13.00
C LEU A 260 9.14 10.43 14.34
N HIS A 261 8.95 11.20 15.41
CA HIS A 261 9.45 10.85 16.75
C HIS A 261 8.71 9.63 17.34
N ALA A 262 7.45 9.42 17.00
CA ALA A 262 6.72 8.19 17.35
C ALA A 262 7.30 6.94 16.66
N GLY A 263 8.08 7.11 15.58
CA GLY A 263 8.78 6.04 14.89
C GLY A 263 8.02 5.45 13.70
N ILE A 264 7.18 6.22 13.01
CA ILE A 264 6.54 5.78 11.75
C ILE A 264 7.58 5.35 10.73
N ASP A 265 7.19 4.50 9.78
CA ASP A 265 8.10 4.01 8.72
C ASP A 265 8.05 4.91 7.48
N SER A 266 6.88 5.45 7.15
CA SER A 266 6.73 6.39 6.04
C SER A 266 5.79 7.55 6.38
N CYS A 267 6.19 8.73 5.89
CA CYS A 267 5.42 9.97 5.97
C CYS A 267 4.81 10.24 4.59
N GLU A 268 3.50 10.23 4.54
CA GLU A 268 2.70 10.43 3.33
C GLU A 268 2.40 11.91 3.15
N HIS A 269 2.55 12.41 1.94
CA HIS A 269 2.47 13.82 1.57
C HIS A 269 3.60 14.67 2.17
N CYS A 270 3.76 14.68 3.49
CA CYS A 270 4.78 15.43 4.21
C CYS A 270 4.84 16.90 3.74
N SER A 271 3.69 17.59 3.72
CA SER A 271 3.50 18.83 2.95
C SER A 271 4.14 20.09 3.55
N ASP A 272 4.68 20.04 4.79
CA ASP A 272 5.31 21.19 5.47
C ASP A 272 6.60 20.77 6.18
N LEU A 273 7.63 20.36 5.40
CA LEU A 273 8.90 19.88 5.94
C LEU A 273 9.89 21.02 6.22
N ASN A 274 10.68 20.82 7.26
CA ASN A 274 11.89 21.59 7.53
C ASN A 274 13.15 20.72 7.55
N GLN A 275 14.32 21.33 7.75
CA GLN A 275 15.59 20.61 7.77
C GLN A 275 15.70 19.62 8.94
N GLU A 276 15.13 19.95 10.11
CA GLU A 276 15.10 19.09 11.29
C GLU A 276 14.38 17.76 11.01
N ALA A 277 13.16 17.83 10.42
CA ALA A 277 12.40 16.66 10.03
C ALA A 277 13.18 15.76 9.05
N LEU A 278 13.80 16.35 8.02
CA LEU A 278 14.59 15.62 7.04
C LEU A 278 15.83 14.95 7.63
N ASP A 279 16.53 15.64 8.54
CA ASP A 279 17.70 15.07 9.20
C ASP A 279 17.29 13.92 10.12
N TYR A 280 16.13 14.03 10.80
CA TYR A 280 15.57 12.97 11.60
C TYR A 280 15.18 11.76 10.74
N MET A 281 14.46 11.97 9.64
CA MET A 281 14.08 10.90 8.70
C MET A 281 15.31 10.12 8.19
N LYS A 282 16.37 10.83 7.79
CA LYS A 282 17.63 10.18 7.35
C LYS A 282 18.29 9.36 8.44
N ALA A 283 18.36 9.91 9.67
CA ALA A 283 19.00 9.25 10.79
C ALA A 283 18.26 7.95 11.21
N HIS A 284 16.93 7.88 10.98
CA HIS A 284 16.07 6.78 11.38
C HIS A 284 15.57 5.94 10.20
N HIS A 285 16.06 6.20 8.97
CA HIS A 285 15.69 5.47 7.74
C HIS A 285 14.19 5.52 7.42
N GLN A 286 13.52 6.60 7.80
CA GLN A 286 12.12 6.82 7.45
C GLN A 286 11.99 7.30 6.01
N VAL A 287 10.89 6.94 5.35
CA VAL A 287 10.66 7.20 3.93
C VAL A 287 9.65 8.33 3.76
N MET A 288 9.79 9.13 2.71
CA MET A 288 8.79 10.10 2.28
C MET A 288 8.08 9.60 1.02
N ASP A 289 6.75 9.56 1.06
CA ASP A 289 5.92 9.50 -0.14
C ASP A 289 5.28 10.86 -0.39
N ALA A 290 5.77 11.55 -1.37
CA ALA A 290 5.33 12.94 -1.58
C ALA A 290 3.99 13.07 -2.30
N THR A 291 3.48 12.04 -2.97
CA THR A 291 2.20 12.04 -3.71
C THR A 291 1.95 13.30 -4.55
N ILE A 292 2.97 13.80 -5.22
CA ILE A 292 2.94 15.12 -5.89
C ILE A 292 1.76 15.26 -6.87
N TYR A 293 1.41 14.16 -7.54
CA TYR A 293 0.35 14.18 -8.54
C TYR A 293 -1.03 14.52 -7.99
N VAL A 294 -1.35 14.15 -6.73
CA VAL A 294 -2.70 14.33 -6.19
C VAL A 294 -3.09 15.80 -6.08
N VAL A 295 -2.21 16.66 -5.58
CA VAL A 295 -2.49 18.10 -5.44
C VAL A 295 -2.68 18.75 -6.81
N ASP A 296 -1.83 18.45 -7.77
CA ASP A 296 -1.95 18.94 -9.15
C ASP A 296 -3.26 18.47 -9.80
N ASN A 297 -3.63 17.19 -9.61
CA ASN A 297 -4.88 16.64 -10.11
C ASN A 297 -6.13 17.30 -9.49
N VAL A 298 -6.11 17.52 -8.17
CA VAL A 298 -7.20 18.24 -7.46
C VAL A 298 -7.35 19.66 -8.00
N LEU A 299 -6.26 20.38 -8.21
CA LEU A 299 -6.30 21.74 -8.73
C LEU A 299 -6.78 21.81 -10.19
N ALA A 300 -6.37 20.86 -11.02
CA ALA A 300 -6.73 20.82 -12.43
C ALA A 300 -8.14 20.29 -12.68
N ASN A 301 -8.57 19.29 -11.94
CA ASN A 301 -9.76 18.50 -12.25
C ASN A 301 -10.83 18.52 -11.15
N GLY A 302 -10.54 19.03 -9.95
CA GLY A 302 -11.41 18.92 -8.79
C GLY A 302 -12.81 19.49 -8.99
N ALA A 303 -12.94 20.60 -9.71
CA ALA A 303 -14.25 21.15 -10.06
C ALA A 303 -15.07 20.20 -10.98
N ARG A 304 -14.42 19.52 -11.91
CA ARG A 304 -15.04 18.50 -12.79
C ARG A 304 -15.42 17.24 -11.99
N MET A 305 -14.65 16.93 -10.94
CA MET A 305 -14.89 15.82 -10.02
C MET A 305 -15.92 16.18 -8.92
N HIS A 306 -16.55 17.36 -9.01
CA HIS A 306 -17.53 17.86 -8.04
C HIS A 306 -17.00 17.97 -6.60
N MET A 307 -15.70 18.21 -6.45
CA MET A 307 -15.12 18.46 -5.14
C MET A 307 -15.67 19.73 -4.51
N SER A 308 -15.74 19.78 -3.19
CA SER A 308 -16.23 20.93 -2.46
C SER A 308 -15.33 22.16 -2.65
N ASP A 309 -15.91 23.35 -2.65
CA ASP A 309 -15.13 24.61 -2.64
C ASP A 309 -14.17 24.68 -1.44
N TYR A 310 -14.53 24.02 -0.35
CA TYR A 310 -13.70 23.92 0.85
C TYR A 310 -12.43 23.14 0.58
N SER A 311 -12.53 21.94 0.00
CA SER A 311 -11.37 21.12 -0.39
C SER A 311 -10.50 21.81 -1.43
N LEU A 312 -11.12 22.42 -2.45
CA LEU A 312 -10.39 23.17 -3.48
C LEU A 312 -9.61 24.37 -2.93
N ARG A 313 -10.15 25.03 -1.90
CA ARG A 313 -9.45 26.12 -1.20
C ARG A 313 -8.25 25.57 -0.43
N LYS A 314 -8.42 24.49 0.36
CA LYS A 314 -7.33 23.84 1.09
C LYS A 314 -6.21 23.40 0.15
N ALA A 315 -6.54 22.79 -1.00
CA ALA A 315 -5.57 22.40 -2.00
C ALA A 315 -4.72 23.58 -2.51
N ARG A 316 -5.36 24.74 -2.81
CA ARG A 316 -4.64 25.95 -3.25
C ARG A 316 -3.72 26.50 -2.19
N GLU A 317 -4.14 26.48 -0.92
CA GLU A 317 -3.35 26.95 0.21
C GLU A 317 -2.13 26.06 0.47
N LEU A 318 -2.28 24.74 0.30
CA LEU A 318 -1.23 23.74 0.56
C LEU A 318 -0.22 23.61 -0.58
N ALA A 319 -0.62 23.77 -1.82
CA ALA A 319 0.15 23.40 -3.02
C ALA A 319 1.60 23.91 -3.04
N ALA A 320 1.79 25.20 -2.67
CA ALA A 320 3.14 25.80 -2.66
C ALA A 320 4.05 25.21 -1.58
N LYS A 321 3.50 24.90 -0.40
CA LYS A 321 4.24 24.26 0.70
C LYS A 321 4.60 22.82 0.34
N HIS A 322 3.63 22.06 -0.19
CA HIS A 322 3.82 20.68 -0.62
C HIS A 322 4.96 20.57 -1.64
N MET A 323 4.91 21.38 -2.70
CA MET A 323 5.97 21.40 -3.72
C MET A 323 7.33 21.82 -3.12
N ALA A 324 7.36 22.81 -2.20
CA ALA A 324 8.59 23.21 -1.53
C ALA A 324 9.18 22.09 -0.66
N SER A 325 8.33 21.36 0.08
CA SER A 325 8.72 20.20 0.88
C SER A 325 9.32 19.09 0.02
N PHE A 326 8.66 18.73 -1.08
CA PHE A 326 9.16 17.75 -2.05
C PHE A 326 10.54 18.14 -2.57
N GLN A 327 10.71 19.39 -3.03
CA GLN A 327 12.01 19.86 -3.54
C GLN A 327 13.08 19.89 -2.45
N LEU A 328 12.73 20.19 -1.21
CA LEU A 328 13.64 20.17 -0.08
C LEU A 328 14.09 18.73 0.22
N ALA A 329 13.14 17.79 0.27
CA ALA A 329 13.41 16.37 0.47
C ALA A 329 14.32 15.80 -0.62
N LEU A 330 14.01 16.08 -1.88
CA LEU A 330 14.84 15.64 -3.03
C LEU A 330 16.29 16.12 -2.93
N ARG A 331 16.51 17.38 -2.52
CA ARG A 331 17.87 17.92 -2.31
C ARG A 331 18.57 17.36 -1.08
N SER A 332 17.83 16.95 -0.07
CA SER A 332 18.39 16.42 1.19
C SER A 332 18.92 15.00 1.07
N GLY A 333 18.47 14.25 0.05
CA GLY A 333 18.80 12.84 -0.12
C GLY A 333 18.08 11.92 0.88
N VAL A 334 16.94 12.33 1.44
CA VAL A 334 16.05 11.42 2.18
C VAL A 334 15.54 10.34 1.23
N THR A 335 15.31 9.13 1.73
CA THR A 335 14.71 8.05 0.93
C THR A 335 13.28 8.43 0.59
N MET A 336 12.95 8.32 -0.69
CA MET A 336 11.60 8.59 -1.21
C MET A 336 11.10 7.39 -2.00
N ASP A 337 9.81 7.12 -1.90
CA ASP A 337 9.07 6.25 -2.80
C ASP A 337 8.11 7.07 -3.67
N ALA A 338 7.30 6.40 -4.48
CA ALA A 338 6.39 7.05 -5.40
C ALA A 338 4.99 6.48 -5.23
N GLY A 339 4.08 7.32 -4.76
CA GLY A 339 2.67 7.05 -4.64
C GLY A 339 1.84 8.04 -5.46
N SER A 340 0.73 7.56 -6.01
CA SER A 340 -0.18 8.37 -6.81
C SER A 340 -1.24 9.09 -5.99
N ASP A 341 -1.63 8.51 -4.87
CA ASP A 341 -2.79 8.89 -4.06
C ASP A 341 -4.07 9.01 -4.91
N GLN A 342 -4.21 8.09 -5.85
CA GLN A 342 -5.36 8.00 -6.75
C GLN A 342 -6.23 6.78 -6.43
N SER A 343 -7.46 6.84 -6.89
CA SER A 343 -8.46 5.78 -6.74
C SER A 343 -9.13 5.44 -8.06
#